data_9b3e623163b3d56acb7da6a04b5cfb69
#
_entry.id   9b3e623163b3d56acb7da6a04b5cfb69
#
_cell.length_a   1.000
_cell.length_b   1.000
_cell.length_c   1.000
_cell.angle_alpha   90.00
_cell.angle_beta   90.00
_cell.angle_gamma   90.00
#
_symmetry.space_group_name_H-M   'P 1'
#
loop_
_entity.id
_entity.type
_entity.pdbx_description
1 polymer ?
#
loop_
_entity_poly.entity_id
_entity_poly.type
_entity_poly.pdbx_seq_one_letter_code
_entity_poly.pdbx_strand_id
1 'polypeptide(L)'
;MKRFSIIAIILLVASLSVKAQRTDFQKSEWQKSGTTHRVAKKAASLDDTMPFGYGSTTNWGTLGIGSTGVTFDVAIFVPGGLQATINGFNLPVIDTGMKNVSVWLRSSLTGENLAEKSVSGPFVADEYMTVAFDEPVTLPAEGLYAGYTFTCSTAYPIAIGGEMTSGGLYLNYSTSTYSSGWGDYSDQFAPSTLQVLLGNIALSDYQMEFSYLNAPTLAINTAYEIPVGFVSNSANDINDLDIAVNINGQIENKHITLASPIKSGAFQKGEFTFDGISPAQAGRYDVNIALKKINGVDYEGEAQTTGLMKNLTRIVPRQTVIEEFTGTGCGYCPRGWVGMEYMKANYPESFVGIAFHKYNSSDPMYYENYPTLGLTGAPGCVIDRKAEADPYYGFGNDNLGIVDAFNLMNQELPEVDVKVAAQWNDDMTAVDIAADIEFLIAPESLSLIYVLTADSLTSTATSWKQSNYYYQFTAAQVDNGPGLVDFCKNGKYGKSSVKLTFNDVVIGSSYLSSIRNDGQTITSEDGYEAGSIYHATYSIPASTKAWAKSAAKNGHVDISVMVEDNFTGYIMNARKVRVELPAAVIPVPSHNGTTNQTARYNAAGQAIATPQRGLNIIRMADGSVKKVMIK
;
A
#
# COMPACT_ATOMS: atom_id res chain seq x y z
N MET A 1 -8.04 38.27 43.85
CA MET A 1 -6.93 37.76 43.04
C MET A 1 -6.73 36.29 43.39
N LYS A 2 -7.40 35.41 42.68
CA LYS A 2 -7.17 33.95 42.71
C LYS A 2 -6.75 33.55 41.30
N ARG A 3 -5.51 33.08 41.17
CA ARG A 3 -4.97 32.55 39.92
C ARG A 3 -5.59 31.20 39.70
N PHE A 4 -6.42 31.05 38.67
CA PHE A 4 -6.80 29.77 38.12
C PHE A 4 -5.65 29.33 37.23
N SER A 5 -4.94 28.28 37.64
CA SER A 5 -4.04 27.52 36.77
C SER A 5 -4.90 26.69 35.83
N ILE A 6 -4.94 27.08 34.59
CA ILE A 6 -5.46 26.25 33.51
C ILE A 6 -4.38 25.15 33.28
N ILE A 7 -4.63 23.98 33.80
CA ILE A 7 -3.95 22.78 33.38
C ILE A 7 -4.53 22.47 31.99
N ALA A 8 -3.80 22.86 30.96
CA ALA A 8 -4.01 22.35 29.62
C ALA A 8 -3.71 20.84 29.68
N ILE A 9 -4.74 20.04 29.82
CA ILE A 9 -4.71 18.62 29.44
C ILE A 9 -4.53 18.66 27.91
N ILE A 10 -3.29 18.56 27.48
CA ILE A 10 -2.98 18.14 26.11
C ILE A 10 -3.47 16.70 26.06
N LEU A 11 -4.74 16.53 25.70
CA LEU A 11 -5.21 15.33 25.04
C LEU A 11 -4.34 15.23 23.79
N LEU A 12 -3.30 14.40 23.90
CA LEU A 12 -2.63 13.78 22.79
C LEU A 12 -3.73 12.91 22.12
N VAL A 13 -4.65 13.54 21.39
CA VAL A 13 -5.21 12.92 20.21
C VAL A 13 -3.94 12.68 19.41
N ALA A 14 -3.40 11.48 19.55
CA ALA A 14 -2.58 10.93 18.53
C ALA A 14 -3.44 11.04 17.26
N SER A 15 -3.35 12.20 16.57
CA SER A 15 -3.33 12.14 15.14
C SER A 15 -2.34 11.00 14.90
N LEU A 16 -2.86 9.85 14.56
CA LEU A 16 -2.18 8.90 13.76
C LEU A 16 -1.92 9.64 12.43
N SER A 17 -1.02 10.64 12.48
CA SER A 17 0.01 10.66 11.49
C SER A 17 0.56 9.25 11.61
N VAL A 18 0.06 8.36 10.77
CA VAL A 18 0.75 7.18 10.38
C VAL A 18 2.08 7.76 9.88
N LYS A 19 3.04 7.96 10.79
CA LYS A 19 4.39 7.70 10.42
C LYS A 19 4.27 6.27 9.94
N ALA A 20 4.19 6.11 8.64
CA ALA A 20 4.62 4.90 8.01
C ALA A 20 6.10 4.81 8.44
N GLN A 21 6.29 4.33 9.69
CA GLN A 21 7.49 3.63 9.93
C GLN A 21 7.50 2.66 8.76
N ARG A 22 8.51 2.76 7.94
CA ARG A 22 9.01 1.65 7.15
C ARG A 22 9.02 0.49 8.15
N THR A 23 7.87 -0.15 8.29
CA THR A 23 7.78 -1.46 8.89
C THR A 23 8.63 -2.24 7.92
N ASP A 24 9.83 -2.64 8.36
CA ASP A 24 10.53 -3.73 7.71
C ASP A 24 9.44 -4.75 7.46
N PHE A 25 9.09 -4.94 6.18
CA PHE A 25 8.15 -5.96 5.77
C PHE A 25 8.82 -7.31 6.04
N GLN A 26 8.93 -7.63 7.31
CA GLN A 26 9.19 -8.99 7.71
C GLN A 26 7.96 -9.73 7.21
N LYS A 27 8.18 -10.68 6.32
CA LYS A 27 7.17 -11.67 5.94
C LYS A 27 6.49 -12.08 7.23
N SER A 28 5.22 -11.75 7.39
CA SER A 28 4.49 -12.04 8.62
C SER A 28 4.67 -13.52 8.91
N GLU A 29 5.24 -13.87 10.07
CA GLU A 29 5.34 -15.28 10.49
C GLU A 29 3.94 -15.86 10.76
N TRP A 30 2.96 -14.97 10.87
CA TRP A 30 1.56 -15.29 11.06
C TRP A 30 0.92 -15.78 9.76
N GLN A 31 0.26 -16.91 9.82
CA GLN A 31 -0.36 -17.58 8.67
C GLN A 31 -1.78 -17.98 9.01
N LYS A 32 -2.69 -17.81 8.05
CA LYS A 32 -4.05 -18.37 8.13
C LYS A 32 -4.04 -19.84 7.72
N SER A 33 -4.85 -20.64 8.40
CA SER A 33 -5.24 -21.96 7.90
C SER A 33 -6.38 -21.79 6.88
N GLY A 34 -6.38 -22.57 5.82
CA GLY A 34 -7.48 -22.63 4.85
C GLY A 34 -8.78 -23.27 5.41
N THR A 35 -8.82 -23.63 6.70
CA THR A 35 -9.97 -24.27 7.33
C THR A 35 -10.90 -23.24 7.95
N THR A 36 -12.20 -23.32 7.63
CA THR A 36 -13.25 -22.53 8.28
C THR A 36 -13.95 -23.38 9.33
N HIS A 37 -14.08 -22.85 10.52
CA HIS A 37 -14.75 -23.48 11.67
C HIS A 37 -16.13 -22.83 11.87
N ARG A 38 -17.16 -23.63 11.97
CA ARG A 38 -18.50 -23.18 12.35
C ARG A 38 -18.68 -23.28 13.85
N VAL A 39 -19.03 -22.17 14.49
CA VAL A 39 -19.25 -22.13 15.94
C VAL A 39 -20.39 -23.08 16.34
N ALA A 40 -20.04 -24.10 17.10
CA ALA A 40 -20.97 -25.15 17.54
C ALA A 40 -21.86 -24.69 18.71
N LYS A 41 -21.31 -23.85 19.59
CA LYS A 41 -22.00 -23.29 20.74
C LYS A 41 -21.77 -21.80 20.83
N LYS A 42 -22.86 -21.03 20.78
CA LYS A 42 -22.79 -19.57 20.96
C LYS A 42 -22.23 -19.22 22.33
N ALA A 43 -21.60 -18.06 22.40
CA ALA A 43 -21.17 -17.46 23.65
C ALA A 43 -22.34 -17.39 24.66
N ALA A 44 -22.09 -17.73 25.92
CA ALA A 44 -23.00 -17.46 27.00
C ALA A 44 -22.81 -16.02 27.50
N SER A 45 -23.85 -15.39 28.01
CA SER A 45 -23.75 -14.20 28.84
C SER A 45 -23.72 -14.60 30.31
N LEU A 46 -22.96 -13.86 31.11
CA LEU A 46 -23.23 -13.84 32.57
C LEU A 46 -24.50 -13.03 32.78
N ASP A 47 -25.19 -13.25 33.91
CA ASP A 47 -26.39 -12.49 34.23
C ASP A 47 -26.10 -10.98 34.15
N ASP A 48 -26.99 -10.24 33.52
CA ASP A 48 -26.91 -8.78 33.32
C ASP A 48 -25.64 -8.28 32.63
N THR A 49 -25.04 -9.10 31.71
CA THR A 49 -23.89 -8.67 30.89
C THR A 49 -24.19 -8.66 29.40
N MET A 50 -23.50 -7.75 28.69
CA MET A 50 -23.49 -7.64 27.25
C MET A 50 -22.12 -8.06 26.70
N PRO A 51 -22.04 -8.99 25.74
CA PRO A 51 -20.77 -9.30 25.08
C PRO A 51 -20.36 -8.19 24.12
N PHE A 52 -19.09 -7.75 24.24
CA PHE A 52 -18.43 -6.85 23.31
C PHE A 52 -17.23 -7.55 22.66
N GLY A 53 -17.06 -7.40 21.35
CA GLY A 53 -15.94 -7.91 20.57
C GLY A 53 -16.09 -7.53 19.10
N TYR A 54 -15.02 -7.68 18.34
CA TYR A 54 -14.97 -7.29 16.93
C TYR A 54 -15.24 -8.47 15.98
N GLY A 55 -14.95 -9.68 16.44
CA GLY A 55 -14.94 -10.87 15.62
C GLY A 55 -16.30 -11.51 15.37
N SER A 56 -16.38 -12.33 14.33
CA SER A 56 -17.57 -13.14 14.01
C SER A 56 -17.91 -14.10 15.15
N THR A 57 -19.21 -14.21 15.44
CA THR A 57 -19.73 -15.15 16.44
C THR A 57 -20.27 -16.45 15.82
N THR A 58 -20.15 -16.63 14.51
CA THR A 58 -20.75 -17.75 13.79
C THR A 58 -19.77 -18.59 12.99
N ASN A 59 -18.78 -17.95 12.38
CA ASN A 59 -17.77 -18.61 11.56
C ASN A 59 -16.39 -18.07 11.90
N TRP A 60 -15.44 -18.97 12.13
CA TRP A 60 -14.07 -18.65 12.46
C TRP A 60 -13.12 -19.16 11.39
N GLY A 61 -12.16 -18.32 10.99
CA GLY A 61 -10.90 -18.75 10.44
C GLY A 61 -9.90 -19.00 11.54
N THR A 62 -8.74 -19.54 11.22
CA THR A 62 -7.69 -19.82 12.20
C THR A 62 -6.38 -19.20 11.80
N LEU A 63 -5.63 -18.71 12.77
CA LEU A 63 -4.35 -18.03 12.62
C LEU A 63 -3.30 -18.66 13.53
N GLY A 64 -2.04 -18.64 13.12
CA GLY A 64 -0.90 -19.13 13.88
C GLY A 64 0.40 -18.95 13.12
N ILE A 65 1.48 -19.58 13.58
CA ILE A 65 2.81 -19.51 12.95
C ILE A 65 3.29 -20.84 12.39
N GLY A 66 2.36 -21.80 12.19
CA GLY A 66 2.69 -23.12 11.66
C GLY A 66 3.44 -24.04 12.64
N SER A 67 3.50 -23.72 13.93
CA SER A 67 4.24 -24.46 14.96
C SER A 67 3.40 -24.77 16.19
N THR A 68 3.78 -25.80 16.94
CA THR A 68 3.16 -26.21 18.21
C THR A 68 4.09 -25.95 19.39
N GLY A 69 3.54 -25.93 20.61
CA GLY A 69 4.32 -25.68 21.83
C GLY A 69 4.78 -24.23 22.00
N VAL A 70 4.19 -23.33 21.25
CA VAL A 70 4.43 -21.88 21.28
C VAL A 70 3.43 -21.25 22.24
N THR A 71 3.86 -20.26 23.00
CA THR A 71 2.96 -19.44 23.82
C THR A 71 2.51 -18.23 23.03
N PHE A 72 1.21 -18.06 22.90
CA PHE A 72 0.57 -16.94 22.24
C PHE A 72 -0.07 -16.01 23.27
N ASP A 73 0.06 -14.71 23.01
CA ASP A 73 -0.75 -13.66 23.62
C ASP A 73 -1.62 -13.03 22.52
N VAL A 74 -2.92 -13.00 22.74
CA VAL A 74 -3.91 -12.43 21.80
C VAL A 74 -4.73 -11.39 22.54
N ALA A 75 -4.91 -10.21 21.96
CA ALA A 75 -5.70 -9.16 22.59
C ALA A 75 -6.56 -8.39 21.58
N ILE A 76 -7.60 -7.74 22.13
CA ILE A 76 -8.40 -6.70 21.50
C ILE A 76 -8.34 -5.45 22.35
N PHE A 77 -8.59 -4.30 21.76
CA PHE A 77 -8.77 -3.05 22.51
C PHE A 77 -10.25 -2.86 22.83
N VAL A 78 -10.58 -2.62 24.10
CA VAL A 78 -11.92 -2.26 24.55
C VAL A 78 -11.93 -0.74 24.69
N PRO A 79 -12.67 -0.01 23.84
CA PRO A 79 -12.67 1.45 23.90
C PRO A 79 -13.32 1.93 25.20
N GLY A 80 -12.85 3.06 25.69
CA GLY A 80 -13.43 3.77 26.82
C GLY A 80 -14.71 4.54 26.45
N GLY A 81 -15.02 5.56 27.23
CA GLY A 81 -16.18 6.43 26.95
C GLY A 81 -17.53 5.83 27.37
N LEU A 82 -17.54 4.61 27.91
CA LEU A 82 -18.73 3.94 28.45
C LEU A 82 -18.53 3.68 29.94
N GLN A 83 -19.50 4.09 30.78
CA GLN A 83 -19.54 3.66 32.18
C GLN A 83 -19.99 2.21 32.23
N ALA A 84 -19.07 1.31 32.49
CA ALA A 84 -19.31 -0.13 32.54
C ALA A 84 -18.27 -0.83 33.41
N THR A 85 -18.54 -2.08 33.75
CA THR A 85 -17.57 -3.01 34.33
C THR A 85 -17.29 -4.14 33.37
N ILE A 86 -16.08 -4.71 33.41
CA ILE A 86 -15.78 -5.97 32.73
C ILE A 86 -15.88 -7.10 33.75
N ASN A 87 -16.85 -7.99 33.53
CA ASN A 87 -17.20 -9.06 34.45
C ASN A 87 -16.55 -10.41 34.06
N GLY A 88 -16.03 -10.50 32.82
CA GLY A 88 -15.42 -11.74 32.34
C GLY A 88 -15.22 -11.74 30.82
N PHE A 89 -15.04 -12.96 30.30
CA PHE A 89 -14.75 -13.21 28.89
C PHE A 89 -15.55 -14.36 28.32
N ASN A 90 -15.81 -14.33 27.03
CA ASN A 90 -16.07 -15.48 26.21
C ASN A 90 -14.80 -15.78 25.39
N LEU A 91 -14.04 -16.78 25.85
CA LEU A 91 -12.80 -17.23 25.23
C LEU A 91 -13.13 -18.18 24.08
N PRO A 92 -12.73 -17.86 22.82
CA PRO A 92 -12.93 -18.76 21.70
C PRO A 92 -11.94 -19.93 21.76
N VAL A 93 -12.40 -21.15 21.53
CA VAL A 93 -11.58 -22.36 21.59
C VAL A 93 -11.47 -23.00 20.21
N ILE A 94 -10.25 -23.10 19.69
CA ILE A 94 -9.88 -23.91 18.52
C ILE A 94 -9.04 -25.12 18.97
N ASP A 95 -8.08 -24.85 19.85
CA ASP A 95 -7.11 -25.85 20.32
C ASP A 95 -7.58 -26.48 21.62
N THR A 96 -8.02 -27.72 21.54
CA THR A 96 -8.48 -28.49 22.73
C THR A 96 -7.37 -28.92 23.66
N GLY A 97 -6.12 -28.87 23.21
CA GLY A 97 -4.95 -29.26 23.96
C GLY A 97 -4.13 -28.08 24.52
N MET A 98 -4.66 -26.86 24.44
CA MET A 98 -3.95 -25.67 24.96
C MET A 98 -3.69 -25.78 26.46
N LYS A 99 -2.57 -25.24 26.93
CA LYS A 99 -2.08 -25.26 28.30
C LYS A 99 -1.72 -23.85 28.78
N ASN A 100 -1.58 -23.73 30.12
CA ASN A 100 -1.19 -22.46 30.75
C ASN A 100 -2.08 -21.29 30.30
N VAL A 101 -3.37 -21.52 30.25
CA VAL A 101 -4.34 -20.55 29.75
C VAL A 101 -4.67 -19.54 30.84
N SER A 102 -4.56 -18.26 30.53
CA SER A 102 -5.08 -17.17 31.36
C SER A 102 -5.78 -16.11 30.50
N VAL A 103 -6.78 -15.44 31.05
CA VAL A 103 -7.40 -14.24 30.52
C VAL A 103 -6.98 -13.04 31.37
N TRP A 104 -6.79 -11.88 30.75
CA TRP A 104 -6.27 -10.73 31.44
C TRP A 104 -6.79 -9.40 30.89
N LEU A 105 -6.70 -8.33 31.71
CA LEU A 105 -6.97 -6.94 31.35
C LEU A 105 -5.74 -6.10 31.65
N ARG A 106 -5.37 -5.17 30.75
CA ARG A 106 -4.20 -4.28 30.88
C ARG A 106 -4.50 -2.89 30.34
N SER A 107 -3.92 -1.85 30.93
CA SER A 107 -3.98 -0.48 30.39
C SER A 107 -3.11 -0.29 29.14
N SER A 108 -2.06 -1.10 28.97
CA SER A 108 -1.23 -1.17 27.78
C SER A 108 -0.81 -2.64 27.53
N LEU A 109 -0.48 -2.98 26.28
CA LEU A 109 -0.11 -4.37 25.91
C LEU A 109 1.06 -4.93 26.73
N THR A 110 2.00 -4.08 27.15
CA THR A 110 3.16 -4.45 27.97
C THR A 110 3.02 -4.07 29.45
N GLY A 111 1.88 -3.53 29.84
CA GLY A 111 1.59 -3.11 31.22
C GLY A 111 1.32 -4.27 32.17
N GLU A 112 1.23 -3.94 33.45
CA GLU A 112 0.81 -4.90 34.49
C GLU A 112 -0.66 -5.28 34.29
N ASN A 113 -1.04 -6.48 34.74
CA ASN A 113 -2.40 -6.94 34.72
C ASN A 113 -3.26 -6.15 35.70
N LEU A 114 -4.30 -5.48 35.23
CA LEU A 114 -5.37 -4.91 36.07
C LEU A 114 -6.21 -6.04 36.68
N ALA A 115 -6.39 -7.11 35.93
CA ALA A 115 -6.98 -8.38 36.36
C ALA A 115 -6.39 -9.53 35.54
N GLU A 116 -6.29 -10.68 36.15
CA GLU A 116 -5.90 -11.94 35.49
C GLU A 116 -6.62 -13.11 36.13
N LYS A 117 -7.00 -14.08 35.31
CA LYS A 117 -7.59 -15.35 35.80
C LYS A 117 -7.06 -16.52 34.98
N SER A 118 -6.49 -17.50 35.69
CA SER A 118 -6.11 -18.79 35.10
C SER A 118 -7.36 -19.60 34.71
N VAL A 119 -7.28 -20.24 33.56
CA VAL A 119 -8.40 -20.99 32.97
C VAL A 119 -8.03 -22.46 32.84
N SER A 120 -8.86 -23.34 33.35
CA SER A 120 -8.70 -24.80 33.26
C SER A 120 -9.76 -25.39 32.35
N GLY A 121 -9.37 -26.42 31.57
CA GLY A 121 -10.31 -27.15 30.69
C GLY A 121 -11.40 -27.91 31.45
N PRO A 122 -12.25 -28.63 30.76
CA PRO A 122 -11.99 -29.08 29.38
C PRO A 122 -12.26 -28.00 28.33
N PHE A 123 -11.36 -27.92 27.32
CA PHE A 123 -11.50 -27.04 26.16
C PHE A 123 -12.19 -27.81 25.02
N VAL A 124 -13.27 -27.24 24.49
CA VAL A 124 -14.07 -27.87 23.41
C VAL A 124 -13.91 -27.03 22.15
N ALA A 125 -13.42 -27.65 21.08
CA ALA A 125 -13.22 -26.96 19.81
C ALA A 125 -14.52 -26.37 19.24
N ASP A 126 -14.41 -25.24 18.60
CA ASP A 126 -15.50 -24.52 17.94
C ASP A 126 -16.59 -24.03 18.91
N GLU A 127 -16.23 -23.88 20.20
CA GLU A 127 -17.11 -23.33 21.22
C GLU A 127 -16.49 -22.15 21.94
N TYR A 128 -17.33 -21.31 22.52
CA TYR A 128 -16.91 -20.32 23.51
C TYR A 128 -16.88 -20.93 24.92
N MET A 129 -15.81 -20.67 25.64
CA MET A 129 -15.69 -20.91 27.05
C MET A 129 -15.91 -19.62 27.84
N THR A 130 -16.95 -19.52 28.64
CA THR A 130 -17.21 -18.34 29.47
C THR A 130 -16.34 -18.37 30.73
N VAL A 131 -15.61 -17.30 30.99
CA VAL A 131 -14.73 -17.12 32.14
C VAL A 131 -15.14 -15.86 32.89
N ALA A 132 -15.63 -15.98 34.13
CA ALA A 132 -15.98 -14.86 34.97
C ALA A 132 -14.78 -14.41 35.84
N PHE A 133 -14.58 -13.12 36.02
CA PHE A 133 -13.69 -12.60 37.06
C PHE A 133 -14.32 -12.75 38.44
N ASP A 134 -13.51 -12.84 39.46
CA ASP A 134 -13.99 -12.91 40.84
C ASP A 134 -14.53 -11.55 41.33
N GLU A 135 -13.89 -10.47 40.84
CA GLU A 135 -14.31 -9.09 41.03
C GLU A 135 -14.39 -8.38 39.67
N PRO A 136 -15.50 -7.68 39.35
CA PRO A 136 -15.62 -6.89 38.15
C PRO A 136 -14.59 -5.73 38.10
N VAL A 137 -14.04 -5.47 36.93
CA VAL A 137 -13.09 -4.36 36.73
C VAL A 137 -13.80 -3.19 36.05
N THR A 138 -13.72 -1.99 36.63
CA THR A 138 -14.26 -0.78 36.01
C THR A 138 -13.55 -0.50 34.68
N LEU A 139 -14.30 -0.26 33.61
CA LEU A 139 -13.76 0.14 32.31
C LEU A 139 -13.20 1.58 32.43
N PRO A 140 -11.88 1.79 32.20
CA PRO A 140 -11.29 3.13 32.25
C PRO A 140 -11.80 4.03 31.13
N ALA A 141 -11.76 5.34 31.34
CA ALA A 141 -12.20 6.32 30.34
C ALA A 141 -11.38 6.26 29.04
N GLU A 142 -10.09 5.94 29.14
CA GLU A 142 -9.18 5.73 28.02
C GLU A 142 -9.30 4.37 27.33
N GLY A 143 -10.12 3.46 27.86
CA GLY A 143 -10.20 2.07 27.41
C GLY A 143 -9.08 1.19 27.97
N LEU A 144 -9.03 -0.06 27.54
CA LEU A 144 -8.02 -1.03 27.94
C LEU A 144 -7.84 -2.15 26.91
N TYR A 145 -6.78 -2.93 27.07
CA TYR A 145 -6.57 -4.17 26.32
C TYR A 145 -7.11 -5.38 27.09
N ALA A 146 -7.91 -6.16 26.40
CA ALA A 146 -8.48 -7.40 26.91
C ALA A 146 -7.88 -8.57 26.11
N GLY A 147 -7.28 -9.53 26.78
CA GLY A 147 -6.56 -10.59 26.09
C GLY A 147 -6.51 -11.93 26.82
N TYR A 148 -5.92 -12.89 26.15
CA TYR A 148 -5.65 -14.20 26.70
C TYR A 148 -4.27 -14.70 26.26
N THR A 149 -3.67 -15.49 27.16
CA THR A 149 -2.38 -16.15 26.95
C THR A 149 -2.57 -17.66 27.03
N PHE A 150 -1.90 -18.41 26.13
CA PHE A 150 -1.94 -19.88 26.17
C PHE A 150 -0.77 -20.49 25.43
N THR A 151 -0.38 -21.73 25.80
CA THR A 151 0.58 -22.54 25.05
C THR A 151 -0.17 -23.50 24.14
N CYS A 152 0.09 -23.44 22.83
CA CYS A 152 -0.67 -24.18 21.83
C CYS A 152 -0.26 -25.66 21.69
N SER A 153 -1.20 -26.49 21.25
CA SER A 153 -0.96 -27.86 20.81
C SER A 153 -1.17 -28.07 19.31
N THR A 154 -1.72 -27.06 18.61
CA THR A 154 -1.93 -27.06 17.15
C THR A 154 -1.18 -25.90 16.48
N ALA A 155 -0.99 -25.99 15.16
CA ALA A 155 -0.19 -25.01 14.39
C ALA A 155 -0.92 -23.68 14.17
N TYR A 156 -2.26 -23.68 14.17
CA TYR A 156 -3.12 -22.50 13.90
C TYR A 156 -4.21 -22.40 14.97
N PRO A 157 -3.88 -22.02 16.23
CA PRO A 157 -4.77 -22.14 17.38
C PRO A 157 -5.68 -20.94 17.63
N ILE A 158 -5.47 -19.80 16.94
CA ILE A 158 -6.14 -18.53 17.23
C ILE A 158 -7.38 -18.40 16.34
N ALA A 159 -8.56 -18.19 16.94
CA ALA A 159 -9.80 -17.93 16.23
C ALA A 159 -9.89 -16.47 15.79
N ILE A 160 -10.06 -16.26 14.50
CA ILE A 160 -10.28 -14.95 13.89
C ILE A 160 -11.52 -15.00 12.99
N GLY A 161 -12.17 -13.84 12.75
CA GLY A 161 -13.33 -13.79 11.84
C GLY A 161 -14.02 -12.45 11.84
N GLY A 162 -14.74 -12.14 10.77
CA GLY A 162 -15.38 -10.84 10.56
C GLY A 162 -14.56 -9.93 9.64
N GLU A 163 -14.98 -8.69 9.54
CA GLU A 163 -14.29 -7.66 8.75
C GLU A 163 -13.11 -7.07 9.55
N MET A 164 -12.00 -6.80 8.88
CA MET A 164 -10.84 -6.15 9.49
C MET A 164 -11.27 -4.84 10.14
N THR A 165 -10.93 -4.69 11.41
CA THR A 165 -11.37 -3.55 12.23
C THR A 165 -10.24 -3.14 13.17
N SER A 166 -9.89 -1.86 13.18
CA SER A 166 -8.88 -1.30 14.08
C SER A 166 -9.19 -1.64 15.54
N GLY A 167 -8.17 -2.01 16.31
CA GLY A 167 -8.31 -2.46 17.68
C GLY A 167 -8.75 -3.92 17.82
N GLY A 168 -9.01 -4.63 16.72
CA GLY A 168 -9.56 -5.99 16.70
C GLY A 168 -8.56 -7.11 16.86
N LEU A 169 -7.23 -6.86 16.64
CA LEU A 169 -6.25 -7.93 16.71
C LEU A 169 -4.85 -7.45 17.06
N TYR A 170 -4.42 -7.73 18.28
CA TYR A 170 -3.04 -7.58 18.73
C TYR A 170 -2.47 -8.94 19.06
N LEU A 171 -1.25 -9.20 18.60
CA LEU A 171 -0.62 -10.51 18.72
C LEU A 171 0.81 -10.39 19.24
N ASN A 172 1.18 -11.34 20.08
CA ASN A 172 2.55 -11.67 20.44
C ASN A 172 2.69 -13.19 20.52
N TYR A 173 3.87 -13.72 20.22
CA TYR A 173 4.18 -15.10 20.52
C TYR A 173 5.57 -15.22 21.13
N SER A 174 5.75 -16.28 21.92
CA SER A 174 7.04 -16.58 22.53
C SER A 174 7.34 -18.08 22.53
N THR A 175 8.61 -18.38 22.45
CA THR A 175 9.20 -19.70 22.68
C THR A 175 10.12 -19.64 23.91
N SER A 176 10.78 -20.72 24.26
CA SER A 176 11.78 -20.71 25.35
C SER A 176 12.96 -19.76 25.12
N THR A 177 13.21 -19.30 23.88
CA THR A 177 14.41 -18.52 23.50
C THR A 177 14.12 -17.25 22.73
N TYR A 178 12.86 -17.00 22.34
CA TYR A 178 12.48 -15.88 21.47
C TYR A 178 11.11 -15.32 21.83
N SER A 179 10.91 -14.02 21.63
CA SER A 179 9.62 -13.32 21.67
C SER A 179 9.51 -12.39 20.48
N SER A 180 8.38 -12.42 19.77
CA SER A 180 8.12 -11.53 18.64
C SER A 180 7.91 -10.07 19.06
N GLY A 181 7.55 -9.85 20.32
CA GLY A 181 6.97 -8.59 20.77
C GLY A 181 5.51 -8.40 20.28
N TRP A 182 4.84 -7.41 20.83
CA TRP A 182 3.47 -7.07 20.45
C TRP A 182 3.43 -6.34 19.10
N GLY A 183 2.53 -6.78 18.21
CA GLY A 183 2.19 -6.10 16.96
C GLY A 183 0.69 -5.87 16.84
N ASP A 184 0.29 -4.76 16.19
CA ASP A 184 -1.07 -4.54 15.72
C ASP A 184 -1.22 -5.17 14.33
N TYR A 185 -2.14 -6.13 14.18
CA TYR A 185 -2.42 -6.86 12.95
C TYR A 185 -3.85 -6.63 12.47
N SER A 186 -4.52 -5.61 12.99
CA SER A 186 -5.93 -5.30 12.70
C SER A 186 -6.19 -4.92 11.23
N ASP A 187 -5.15 -4.48 10.51
CA ASP A 187 -5.17 -4.13 9.09
C ASP A 187 -4.72 -5.27 8.16
N GLN A 188 -4.22 -6.38 8.73
CA GLN A 188 -3.71 -7.53 7.97
C GLN A 188 -4.59 -8.76 8.07
N PHE A 189 -5.28 -8.94 9.20
CA PHE A 189 -6.10 -10.10 9.47
C PHE A 189 -7.46 -9.70 10.05
N ALA A 190 -8.44 -10.60 9.91
CA ALA A 190 -9.73 -10.47 10.58
C ALA A 190 -9.53 -10.41 12.11
N PRO A 191 -10.41 -9.72 12.84
CA PRO A 191 -10.28 -9.56 14.29
C PRO A 191 -10.34 -10.88 15.03
N SER A 192 -9.74 -10.90 16.23
CA SER A 192 -9.94 -11.98 17.20
C SER A 192 -11.43 -12.10 17.54
N THR A 193 -11.90 -13.32 17.68
CA THR A 193 -13.28 -13.59 18.08
C THR A 193 -13.49 -13.59 19.59
N LEU A 194 -12.48 -13.16 20.35
CA LEU A 194 -12.59 -12.92 21.80
C LEU A 194 -13.70 -11.92 22.10
N GLN A 195 -14.47 -12.16 23.16
CA GLN A 195 -15.45 -11.21 23.67
C GLN A 195 -15.19 -10.91 25.14
N VAL A 196 -15.37 -9.65 25.54
CA VAL A 196 -15.49 -9.25 26.94
C VAL A 196 -16.96 -9.16 27.33
N LEU A 197 -17.27 -9.46 28.57
CA LEU A 197 -18.61 -9.39 29.13
C LEU A 197 -18.74 -8.13 29.96
N LEU A 198 -19.45 -7.14 29.43
CA LEU A 198 -19.66 -5.84 30.05
C LEU A 198 -20.89 -5.88 30.95
N GLY A 199 -20.75 -5.50 32.21
CA GLY A 199 -21.82 -5.34 33.19
C GLY A 199 -21.97 -3.91 33.67
N ASN A 200 -23.01 -3.61 34.44
CA ASN A 200 -23.28 -2.31 35.03
C ASN A 200 -23.19 -1.14 34.01
N ILE A 201 -23.72 -1.39 32.81
CA ILE A 201 -23.66 -0.40 31.73
C ILE A 201 -24.61 0.75 32.06
N ALA A 202 -24.05 1.97 32.17
CA ALA A 202 -24.83 3.19 32.29
C ALA A 202 -24.70 4.00 30.98
N LEU A 203 -25.81 4.17 30.29
CA LEU A 203 -25.89 4.98 29.07
C LEU A 203 -26.36 6.39 29.42
N SER A 204 -25.71 7.41 28.83
CA SER A 204 -26.21 8.77 28.81
C SER A 204 -27.38 8.91 27.84
N ASP A 205 -28.22 9.94 27.97
CA ASP A 205 -29.29 10.18 27.00
C ASP A 205 -28.76 10.22 25.57
N TYR A 206 -27.65 10.96 25.37
CA TYR A 206 -26.88 10.98 24.13
C TYR A 206 -25.39 11.01 24.43
N GLN A 207 -24.65 10.09 23.82
CA GLN A 207 -23.19 10.03 23.83
C GLN A 207 -22.68 9.47 22.53
N MET A 208 -21.78 10.20 21.86
CA MET A 208 -21.25 9.82 20.55
C MET A 208 -19.79 10.26 20.41
N GLU A 209 -19.01 9.48 19.71
CA GLU A 209 -17.64 9.79 19.30
C GLU A 209 -17.45 9.49 17.82
N PHE A 210 -16.72 10.34 17.10
CA PHE A 210 -16.39 10.07 15.72
C PHE A 210 -15.28 9.01 15.65
N SER A 211 -15.42 8.02 14.76
CA SER A 211 -14.46 6.94 14.57
C SER A 211 -13.55 7.19 13.38
N TYR A 212 -14.02 7.87 12.35
CA TYR A 212 -13.21 8.26 11.19
C TYR A 212 -13.84 9.45 10.43
N LEU A 213 -13.00 10.15 9.66
CA LEU A 213 -13.37 11.12 8.66
C LEU A 213 -12.47 10.91 7.43
N ASN A 214 -13.05 10.50 6.31
CA ASN A 214 -12.32 10.20 5.08
C ASN A 214 -12.33 11.40 4.14
N ALA A 215 -11.50 12.41 4.43
CA ALA A 215 -11.36 13.58 3.57
C ALA A 215 -10.66 13.22 2.24
N PRO A 216 -11.21 13.62 1.07
CA PRO A 216 -10.72 13.20 -0.22
C PRO A 216 -9.51 14.02 -0.73
N THR A 217 -8.79 13.43 -1.70
CA THR A 217 -7.97 14.20 -2.65
C THR A 217 -8.82 14.51 -3.88
N LEU A 218 -8.86 15.77 -4.35
CA LEU A 218 -9.67 16.20 -5.49
C LEU A 218 -9.11 17.46 -6.14
N ALA A 219 -9.67 17.89 -7.26
CA ALA A 219 -9.31 19.16 -7.88
C ALA A 219 -10.02 20.34 -7.20
N ILE A 220 -9.52 21.55 -7.39
CA ILE A 220 -10.14 22.80 -6.95
C ILE A 220 -11.57 22.94 -7.52
N ASN A 221 -12.47 23.59 -6.76
CA ASN A 221 -13.87 23.86 -7.16
C ASN A 221 -14.67 22.59 -7.54
N THR A 222 -14.31 21.44 -6.96
CA THR A 222 -14.99 20.17 -7.21
C THR A 222 -15.96 19.87 -6.07
N ALA A 223 -17.16 19.37 -6.41
CA ALA A 223 -18.09 18.85 -5.42
C ALA A 223 -17.51 17.62 -4.73
N TYR A 224 -17.75 17.50 -3.43
CA TYR A 224 -17.33 16.35 -2.64
C TYR A 224 -18.47 15.82 -1.76
N GLU A 225 -18.35 14.56 -1.41
CA GLU A 225 -19.08 13.89 -0.33
C GLU A 225 -18.04 13.26 0.60
N ILE A 226 -18.11 13.59 1.89
CA ILE A 226 -17.16 13.09 2.89
C ILE A 226 -17.89 12.13 3.84
N PRO A 227 -17.56 10.83 3.84
CA PRO A 227 -18.09 9.88 4.79
C PRO A 227 -17.44 10.04 6.15
N VAL A 228 -18.27 9.97 7.19
CA VAL A 228 -17.89 10.10 8.60
C VAL A 228 -18.51 8.96 9.38
N GLY A 229 -17.68 8.18 10.05
CA GLY A 229 -18.14 7.14 10.95
C GLY A 229 -18.18 7.64 12.40
N PHE A 230 -19.06 7.05 13.19
CA PHE A 230 -19.15 7.30 14.62
C PHE A 230 -19.58 6.06 15.41
N VAL A 231 -19.34 6.11 16.71
CA VAL A 231 -19.82 5.12 17.67
C VAL A 231 -20.68 5.84 18.71
N SER A 232 -21.85 5.30 18.99
CA SER A 232 -22.78 5.84 19.99
C SER A 232 -22.92 4.90 21.19
N ASN A 233 -22.98 5.51 22.38
CA ASN A 233 -23.31 4.88 23.66
C ASN A 233 -24.54 5.57 24.27
N SER A 234 -25.61 5.72 23.50
CA SER A 234 -26.80 6.50 23.86
C SER A 234 -27.94 5.64 24.38
N ALA A 235 -28.66 6.14 25.39
CA ALA A 235 -29.89 5.52 25.90
C ALA A 235 -31.07 5.72 24.94
N ASN A 236 -31.00 6.69 24.03
CA ASN A 236 -32.03 7.01 23.03
C ASN A 236 -31.55 6.73 21.61
N ASP A 237 -32.48 6.40 20.71
CA ASP A 237 -32.20 6.28 19.27
C ASP A 237 -31.73 7.64 18.71
N ILE A 238 -30.79 7.60 17.75
CA ILE A 238 -30.28 8.80 17.04
C ILE A 238 -30.86 8.82 15.63
N ASN A 239 -31.56 9.89 15.27
CA ASN A 239 -32.18 10.06 13.95
C ASN A 239 -31.49 11.15 13.12
N ASP A 240 -31.02 12.21 13.78
CA ASP A 240 -30.40 13.35 13.14
C ASP A 240 -29.27 13.95 14.01
N LEU A 241 -28.35 14.66 13.34
CA LEU A 241 -27.19 15.31 13.93
C LEU A 241 -27.08 16.73 13.38
N ASP A 242 -26.77 17.71 14.22
CA ASP A 242 -26.25 19.00 13.77
C ASP A 242 -24.75 19.03 14.00
N ILE A 243 -23.99 19.30 12.95
CA ILE A 243 -22.54 19.38 12.98
C ILE A 243 -22.04 20.74 12.51
N ALA A 244 -20.92 21.20 13.07
CA ALA A 244 -20.15 22.31 12.50
C ALA A 244 -18.97 21.74 11.71
N VAL A 245 -18.88 22.08 10.42
CA VAL A 245 -17.78 21.74 9.53
C VAL A 245 -16.90 22.97 9.37
N ASN A 246 -15.62 22.84 9.66
CA ASN A 246 -14.64 23.92 9.48
C ASN A 246 -13.57 23.47 8.49
N ILE A 247 -13.48 24.16 7.36
CA ILE A 247 -12.42 23.98 6.36
C ILE A 247 -11.73 25.32 6.17
N ASN A 248 -10.43 25.37 6.45
CA ASN A 248 -9.62 26.60 6.30
C ASN A 248 -10.21 27.83 7.03
N GLY A 249 -10.74 27.64 8.25
CA GLY A 249 -11.34 28.70 9.04
C GLY A 249 -12.76 29.11 8.62
N GLN A 250 -13.31 28.54 7.56
CA GLN A 250 -14.69 28.72 7.12
C GLN A 250 -15.58 27.69 7.81
N ILE A 251 -16.50 28.15 8.67
CA ILE A 251 -17.39 27.28 9.44
C ILE A 251 -18.76 27.26 8.78
N GLU A 252 -19.25 26.06 8.47
CA GLU A 252 -20.61 25.80 8.00
C GLU A 252 -21.31 24.84 8.96
N ASN A 253 -22.54 25.17 9.36
CA ASN A 253 -23.37 24.26 10.13
C ASN A 253 -24.23 23.42 9.19
N LYS A 254 -24.23 22.11 9.40
CA LYS A 254 -25.02 21.16 8.60
C LYS A 254 -25.93 20.34 9.49
N HIS A 255 -27.16 20.18 9.03
CA HIS A 255 -28.12 19.24 9.60
C HIS A 255 -28.06 17.94 8.80
N ILE A 256 -27.85 16.83 9.47
CA ILE A 256 -27.70 15.50 8.89
C ILE A 256 -28.84 14.61 9.37
N THR A 257 -29.72 14.22 8.48
CA THR A 257 -30.71 13.16 8.76
C THR A 257 -30.09 11.82 8.41
N LEU A 258 -30.02 10.89 9.37
CA LEU A 258 -29.43 9.57 9.14
C LEU A 258 -30.34 8.74 8.23
N ALA A 259 -29.74 7.98 7.31
CA ALA A 259 -30.47 7.08 6.40
C ALA A 259 -31.28 6.02 7.15
N SER A 260 -30.83 5.61 8.32
CA SER A 260 -31.55 4.76 9.28
C SER A 260 -31.20 5.20 10.69
N PRO A 261 -32.18 5.20 11.63
CA PRO A 261 -31.90 5.50 13.01
C PRO A 261 -30.86 4.57 13.62
N ILE A 262 -29.89 5.14 14.32
CA ILE A 262 -28.98 4.33 15.14
C ILE A 262 -29.72 4.02 16.44
N LYS A 263 -29.83 2.74 16.75
CA LYS A 263 -30.58 2.27 17.93
C LYS A 263 -29.86 2.63 19.21
N SER A 264 -30.63 2.84 20.26
CA SER A 264 -30.10 2.96 21.63
C SER A 264 -29.28 1.72 21.99
N GLY A 265 -28.20 1.93 22.75
CA GLY A 265 -27.31 0.84 23.17
C GLY A 265 -25.85 1.27 23.21
N ALA A 266 -25.02 0.39 23.77
CA ALA A 266 -23.58 0.60 23.81
C ALA A 266 -22.93 0.20 22.48
N PHE A 267 -21.89 0.92 22.08
CA PHE A 267 -21.05 0.68 20.89
C PHE A 267 -21.83 0.55 19.57
N GLN A 268 -22.93 1.28 19.44
CA GLN A 268 -23.70 1.29 18.19
C GLN A 268 -22.95 2.08 17.13
N LYS A 269 -22.63 1.46 16.00
CA LYS A 269 -21.93 2.09 14.88
C LYS A 269 -22.91 2.82 13.97
N GLY A 270 -22.53 4.02 13.56
CA GLY A 270 -23.26 4.82 12.58
C GLY A 270 -22.31 5.44 11.56
N GLU A 271 -22.87 5.82 10.45
CA GLU A 271 -22.18 6.53 9.38
C GLU A 271 -23.11 7.56 8.76
N PHE A 272 -22.56 8.70 8.34
CA PHE A 272 -23.24 9.69 7.51
C PHE A 272 -22.27 10.29 6.52
N THR A 273 -22.79 11.01 5.53
CA THR A 273 -21.99 11.82 4.61
C THR A 273 -22.42 13.28 4.71
N PHE A 274 -21.48 14.17 4.49
CA PHE A 274 -21.79 15.57 4.21
C PHE A 274 -21.10 16.01 2.90
N ASP A 275 -21.76 16.92 2.20
CA ASP A 275 -21.33 17.43 0.90
C ASP A 275 -20.79 18.86 0.99
N GLY A 276 -20.17 19.30 -0.07
CA GLY A 276 -19.71 20.68 -0.23
C GLY A 276 -18.95 20.87 -1.56
N ILE A 277 -18.35 22.05 -1.68
CA ILE A 277 -17.46 22.39 -2.80
C ILE A 277 -16.07 22.64 -2.23
N SER A 278 -15.05 22.00 -2.82
CA SER A 278 -13.67 22.17 -2.41
C SER A 278 -13.19 23.63 -2.61
N PRO A 279 -12.21 24.10 -1.81
CA PRO A 279 -11.65 25.45 -1.96
C PRO A 279 -11.19 25.75 -3.39
N ALA A 280 -11.25 27.02 -3.78
CA ALA A 280 -10.82 27.49 -5.10
C ALA A 280 -9.29 27.52 -5.26
N GLN A 281 -8.54 27.36 -4.20
CA GLN A 281 -7.07 27.31 -4.21
C GLN A 281 -6.60 25.88 -3.96
N ALA A 282 -5.51 25.49 -4.62
CA ALA A 282 -4.85 24.24 -4.34
C ALA A 282 -4.11 24.32 -2.99
N GLY A 283 -4.17 23.25 -2.21
CA GLY A 283 -3.56 23.22 -0.88
C GLY A 283 -4.01 22.03 -0.05
N ARG A 284 -3.40 21.90 1.12
CA ARG A 284 -3.78 20.93 2.15
C ARG A 284 -4.67 21.64 3.18
N TYR A 285 -5.86 21.09 3.43
CA TYR A 285 -6.86 21.71 4.29
C TYR A 285 -7.30 20.72 5.35
N ASP A 286 -7.15 21.11 6.61
CA ASP A 286 -7.77 20.39 7.70
C ASP A 286 -9.29 20.54 7.62
N VAL A 287 -9.98 19.42 7.56
CA VAL A 287 -11.42 19.30 7.64
C VAL A 287 -11.76 18.93 9.07
N ASN A 288 -12.18 19.91 9.85
CA ASN A 288 -12.55 19.69 11.25
C ASN A 288 -14.07 19.61 11.34
N ILE A 289 -14.61 18.60 11.98
CA ILE A 289 -16.02 18.51 12.32
C ILE A 289 -16.21 18.42 13.83
N ALA A 290 -17.26 19.09 14.31
CA ALA A 290 -17.66 19.05 15.70
C ALA A 290 -19.17 18.84 15.81
N LEU A 291 -19.59 17.90 16.63
CA LEU A 291 -20.98 17.66 16.93
C LEU A 291 -21.56 18.82 17.76
N LYS A 292 -22.76 19.27 17.40
CA LYS A 292 -23.48 20.34 18.08
C LYS A 292 -24.78 19.87 18.73
N LYS A 293 -25.56 19.05 18.01
CA LYS A 293 -26.81 18.51 18.52
C LYS A 293 -27.04 17.08 18.07
N ILE A 294 -27.81 16.35 18.86
CA ILE A 294 -28.38 15.04 18.52
C ILE A 294 -29.89 15.14 18.69
N ASN A 295 -30.66 14.82 17.66
CA ASN A 295 -32.12 14.91 17.64
C ASN A 295 -32.64 16.29 18.13
N GLY A 296 -31.96 17.38 17.73
CA GLY A 296 -32.28 18.73 18.12
C GLY A 296 -31.89 19.16 19.56
N VAL A 297 -31.35 18.24 20.39
CA VAL A 297 -30.85 18.51 21.74
C VAL A 297 -29.38 18.92 21.66
N ASP A 298 -29.01 20.01 22.35
CA ASP A 298 -27.62 20.43 22.40
C ASP A 298 -26.73 19.33 23.02
N TYR A 299 -25.59 19.08 22.39
CA TYR A 299 -24.64 18.03 22.83
C TYR A 299 -23.66 18.64 23.85
N GLU A 300 -23.74 18.16 25.07
CA GLU A 300 -22.91 18.66 26.19
C GLU A 300 -21.49 18.05 26.20
N GLY A 301 -21.22 17.01 25.39
CA GLY A 301 -19.92 16.36 25.27
C GLY A 301 -19.03 17.06 24.25
N GLU A 302 -17.79 16.55 24.15
CA GLU A 302 -16.83 16.95 23.13
C GLU A 302 -16.68 15.81 22.11
N ALA A 303 -17.39 15.86 20.99
CA ALA A 303 -17.18 14.95 19.86
C ALA A 303 -16.68 15.76 18.65
N GLN A 304 -15.44 15.54 18.28
CA GLN A 304 -14.80 16.19 17.14
C GLN A 304 -13.81 15.24 16.46
N THR A 305 -13.61 15.45 15.15
CA THR A 305 -12.59 14.73 14.40
C THR A 305 -12.03 15.60 13.29
N THR A 306 -10.85 15.26 12.80
CA THR A 306 -10.14 15.98 11.74
C THR A 306 -9.68 15.01 10.67
N GLY A 307 -9.84 15.39 9.41
CA GLY A 307 -9.25 14.73 8.24
C GLY A 307 -8.46 15.74 7.41
N LEU A 308 -7.59 15.26 6.53
CA LEU A 308 -6.79 16.08 5.62
C LEU A 308 -7.35 15.99 4.20
N MET A 309 -7.96 17.08 3.71
CA MET A 309 -8.34 17.23 2.29
C MET A 309 -7.14 17.74 1.50
N LYS A 310 -6.81 17.07 0.41
CA LYS A 310 -5.81 17.55 -0.55
C LYS A 310 -6.51 18.09 -1.80
N ASN A 311 -6.29 19.35 -2.07
CA ASN A 311 -6.94 20.07 -3.17
C ASN A 311 -5.90 20.39 -4.24
N LEU A 312 -6.04 19.75 -5.40
CA LEU A 312 -5.08 19.82 -6.50
C LEU A 312 -5.50 20.88 -7.52
N THR A 313 -4.56 21.48 -8.25
CA THR A 313 -4.87 22.40 -9.36
C THR A 313 -5.70 21.74 -10.44
N ARG A 314 -5.48 20.45 -10.71
CA ARG A 314 -6.17 19.62 -11.70
C ARG A 314 -5.91 18.14 -11.43
N ILE A 315 -6.66 17.27 -12.09
CA ILE A 315 -6.43 15.81 -12.09
C ILE A 315 -5.53 15.45 -13.28
N VAL A 316 -4.58 14.57 -13.07
CA VAL A 316 -3.67 14.04 -14.10
C VAL A 316 -3.63 12.51 -14.07
N PRO A 317 -3.26 11.87 -15.18
CA PRO A 317 -3.07 10.42 -15.19
C PRO A 317 -1.97 9.98 -14.24
N ARG A 318 -2.19 8.84 -13.58
CA ARG A 318 -1.19 8.15 -12.75
C ARG A 318 -0.48 7.07 -13.57
N GLN A 319 0.81 6.91 -13.36
CA GLN A 319 1.55 5.69 -13.68
C GLN A 319 2.05 5.05 -12.39
N THR A 320 1.55 3.85 -12.11
CA THR A 320 1.84 3.09 -10.88
C THR A 320 3.05 2.20 -11.10
N VAL A 321 4.00 2.26 -10.19
CA VAL A 321 5.28 1.56 -10.27
C VAL A 321 5.18 0.21 -9.58
N ILE A 322 5.63 -0.84 -10.26
CA ILE A 322 5.84 -2.18 -9.68
C ILE A 322 7.32 -2.52 -9.78
N GLU A 323 7.96 -2.67 -8.63
CA GLU A 323 9.36 -3.03 -8.50
C GLU A 323 9.46 -4.50 -8.06
N GLU A 324 9.91 -5.38 -8.95
CA GLU A 324 10.01 -6.83 -8.73
C GLU A 324 11.43 -7.25 -8.37
N PHE A 325 11.60 -7.90 -7.22
CA PHE A 325 12.82 -8.61 -6.84
C PHE A 325 12.83 -10.00 -7.47
N THR A 326 13.80 -10.25 -8.36
CA THR A 326 13.83 -11.45 -9.18
C THR A 326 15.25 -11.95 -9.46
N GLY A 327 15.37 -13.02 -10.25
CA GLY A 327 16.65 -13.54 -10.74
C GLY A 327 16.54 -14.89 -11.46
N THR A 328 17.42 -15.13 -12.43
CA THR A 328 17.43 -16.37 -13.25
C THR A 328 17.66 -17.64 -12.41
N GLY A 329 18.39 -17.54 -11.30
CA GLY A 329 18.64 -18.65 -10.38
C GLY A 329 17.51 -19.00 -9.43
N CYS A 330 16.48 -18.15 -9.34
CA CYS A 330 15.34 -18.33 -8.45
C CYS A 330 14.31 -19.29 -9.07
N GLY A 331 14.08 -20.43 -8.45
CA GLY A 331 13.20 -21.47 -8.98
C GLY A 331 11.71 -21.13 -8.98
N TYR A 332 11.27 -20.19 -8.12
CA TYR A 332 9.89 -19.72 -8.03
C TYR A 332 9.65 -18.41 -8.79
N CYS A 333 10.70 -17.77 -9.34
CA CYS A 333 10.58 -16.52 -10.08
C CYS A 333 9.82 -16.59 -11.42
N PRO A 334 9.53 -17.75 -12.03
CA PRO A 334 8.55 -17.81 -13.11
C PRO A 334 7.18 -17.19 -12.75
N ARG A 335 6.80 -17.20 -11.46
CA ARG A 335 5.57 -16.58 -10.95
C ARG A 335 5.57 -15.06 -11.17
N GLY A 336 6.65 -14.40 -10.76
CA GLY A 336 6.81 -12.96 -10.95
C GLY A 336 6.93 -12.57 -12.42
N TRP A 337 7.70 -13.34 -13.20
CA TRP A 337 7.79 -13.12 -14.65
C TRP A 337 6.41 -13.15 -15.32
N VAL A 338 5.55 -14.11 -14.99
CA VAL A 338 4.17 -14.19 -15.52
C VAL A 338 3.34 -12.97 -15.10
N GLY A 339 3.45 -12.56 -13.84
CA GLY A 339 2.72 -11.39 -13.34
C GLY A 339 3.14 -10.09 -14.03
N MET A 340 4.45 -9.82 -14.13
CA MET A 340 4.97 -8.63 -14.80
C MET A 340 4.60 -8.58 -16.30
N GLU A 341 4.70 -9.71 -17.01
CA GLU A 341 4.26 -9.80 -18.41
C GLU A 341 2.75 -9.55 -18.57
N TYR A 342 1.95 -10.05 -17.62
CA TYR A 342 0.51 -9.77 -17.60
C TYR A 342 0.22 -8.28 -17.40
N MET A 343 0.90 -7.63 -16.45
CA MET A 343 0.74 -6.20 -16.20
C MET A 343 1.12 -5.37 -17.43
N LYS A 344 2.25 -5.68 -18.05
CA LYS A 344 2.73 -5.02 -19.28
C LYS A 344 1.74 -5.14 -20.43
N ALA A 345 1.10 -6.29 -20.57
CA ALA A 345 0.14 -6.56 -21.65
C ALA A 345 -1.23 -5.90 -21.43
N ASN A 346 -1.69 -5.81 -20.17
CA ASN A 346 -3.05 -5.37 -19.87
C ASN A 346 -3.15 -3.91 -19.38
N TYR A 347 -2.04 -3.33 -18.88
CA TYR A 347 -2.00 -1.96 -18.33
C TYR A 347 -0.89 -1.09 -18.94
N PRO A 348 -0.66 -1.09 -20.28
CA PRO A 348 0.52 -0.49 -20.91
C PRO A 348 0.66 1.01 -20.64
N GLU A 349 -0.44 1.73 -20.42
CA GLU A 349 -0.43 3.19 -20.24
C GLU A 349 -0.22 3.62 -18.78
N SER A 350 -0.55 2.76 -17.83
CA SER A 350 -0.54 3.07 -16.39
C SER A 350 0.46 2.25 -15.57
N PHE A 351 1.07 1.22 -16.18
CA PHE A 351 2.05 0.37 -15.53
C PHE A 351 3.49 0.79 -15.84
N VAL A 352 4.29 0.95 -14.78
CA VAL A 352 5.74 1.11 -14.84
C VAL A 352 6.39 -0.11 -14.19
N GLY A 353 6.88 -1.04 -15.01
CA GLY A 353 7.59 -2.23 -14.54
C GLY A 353 9.07 -1.98 -14.35
N ILE A 354 9.62 -2.48 -13.24
CA ILE A 354 11.05 -2.48 -12.90
C ILE A 354 11.40 -3.84 -12.32
N ALA A 355 12.14 -4.67 -13.05
CA ALA A 355 12.62 -5.98 -12.60
C ALA A 355 14.09 -5.88 -12.20
N PHE A 356 14.37 -5.89 -10.89
CA PHE A 356 15.75 -5.84 -10.41
C PHE A 356 16.26 -7.23 -10.05
N HIS A 357 17.22 -7.71 -10.87
CA HIS A 357 17.84 -9.00 -10.74
C HIS A 357 18.91 -8.95 -9.63
N LYS A 358 18.53 -9.29 -8.41
CA LYS A 358 19.40 -9.23 -7.24
C LYS A 358 19.39 -10.51 -6.39
N TYR A 359 18.67 -11.57 -6.84
CA TYR A 359 18.58 -12.84 -6.12
C TYR A 359 19.96 -13.50 -5.90
N ASN A 360 20.82 -13.48 -6.90
CA ASN A 360 22.21 -13.93 -6.76
C ASN A 360 23.14 -13.19 -7.73
N SER A 361 24.40 -13.02 -7.34
CA SER A 361 25.42 -12.30 -8.12
C SER A 361 25.88 -13.01 -9.39
N SER A 362 25.56 -14.29 -9.57
CA SER A 362 25.88 -15.05 -10.80
C SER A 362 24.86 -14.82 -11.92
N ASP A 363 23.76 -14.14 -11.66
CA ASP A 363 22.78 -13.75 -12.66
C ASP A 363 23.43 -12.77 -13.64
N PRO A 364 23.38 -13.03 -14.98
CA PRO A 364 23.95 -12.11 -15.97
C PRO A 364 23.33 -10.71 -15.94
N MET A 365 22.09 -10.59 -15.45
CA MET A 365 21.35 -9.33 -15.33
C MET A 365 21.48 -8.69 -13.93
N TYR A 366 22.27 -9.27 -13.03
CA TYR A 366 22.47 -8.77 -11.67
C TYR A 366 22.84 -7.28 -11.65
N TYR A 367 22.10 -6.49 -10.82
CA TYR A 367 22.34 -5.06 -10.62
C TYR A 367 22.46 -4.75 -9.13
N GLU A 368 23.67 -4.43 -8.66
CA GLU A 368 24.03 -4.32 -7.23
C GLU A 368 23.40 -3.10 -6.57
N ASN A 369 23.40 -1.95 -7.22
CA ASN A 369 23.09 -0.68 -6.59
C ASN A 369 21.57 -0.47 -6.36
N TYR A 370 20.70 -1.27 -6.94
CA TYR A 370 19.26 -1.13 -6.71
C TYR A 370 18.90 -1.55 -5.28
N PRO A 371 18.05 -0.76 -4.55
CA PRO A 371 17.62 -1.15 -3.20
C PRO A 371 16.80 -2.44 -3.23
N THR A 372 16.81 -3.20 -2.13
CA THR A 372 15.95 -4.39 -1.98
C THR A 372 14.52 -4.05 -1.58
N LEU A 373 14.27 -2.79 -1.18
CA LEU A 373 12.95 -2.25 -0.83
C LEU A 373 12.24 -3.01 0.32
N GLY A 374 13.02 -3.61 1.24
CA GLY A 374 12.49 -4.42 2.33
C GLY A 374 12.15 -5.86 1.94
N LEU A 375 12.15 -6.20 0.64
CA LEU A 375 11.88 -7.56 0.17
C LEU A 375 12.97 -8.53 0.63
N THR A 376 12.57 -9.61 1.30
CA THR A 376 13.48 -10.61 1.89
C THR A 376 13.63 -11.86 1.02
N GLY A 377 12.80 -12.01 -0.03
CA GLY A 377 12.81 -13.18 -0.90
C GLY A 377 12.38 -12.87 -2.32
N ALA A 378 12.77 -13.74 -3.26
CA ALA A 378 12.35 -13.69 -4.66
C ALA A 378 11.48 -14.91 -5.02
N PRO A 379 10.42 -14.75 -5.84
CA PRO A 379 9.95 -13.47 -6.34
C PRO A 379 9.20 -12.68 -5.27
N GLY A 380 9.35 -11.38 -5.25
CA GLY A 380 8.58 -10.46 -4.44
C GLY A 380 8.40 -9.15 -5.17
N CYS A 381 7.34 -8.40 -4.93
CA CYS A 381 7.20 -7.07 -5.50
C CYS A 381 6.59 -6.07 -4.52
N VAL A 382 6.92 -4.80 -4.76
CA VAL A 382 6.28 -3.66 -4.10
C VAL A 382 5.60 -2.78 -5.13
N ILE A 383 4.47 -2.20 -4.75
CA ILE A 383 3.65 -1.33 -5.60
C ILE A 383 3.67 0.07 -5.02
N ASP A 384 4.19 1.03 -5.80
CA ASP A 384 4.46 2.42 -5.39
C ASP A 384 5.19 2.53 -4.05
N ARG A 385 5.91 1.47 -3.63
CA ARG A 385 6.56 1.33 -2.31
C ARG A 385 5.60 1.45 -1.13
N LYS A 386 4.29 1.34 -1.37
CA LYS A 386 3.22 1.39 -0.36
C LYS A 386 2.81 0.02 0.11
N ALA A 387 2.78 -0.95 -0.78
CA ALA A 387 2.31 -2.30 -0.50
C ALA A 387 3.26 -3.35 -1.08
N GLU A 388 3.57 -4.38 -0.28
CA GLU A 388 4.12 -5.63 -0.78
C GLU A 388 2.97 -6.47 -1.33
N ALA A 389 3.16 -7.07 -2.51
CA ALA A 389 2.17 -7.92 -3.15
C ALA A 389 2.80 -9.24 -3.61
N ASP A 390 1.97 -10.26 -3.75
CA ASP A 390 2.36 -11.44 -4.53
C ASP A 390 2.55 -11.00 -5.99
N PRO A 391 3.72 -11.21 -6.60
CA PRO A 391 3.98 -10.80 -7.97
C PRO A 391 3.20 -11.62 -9.01
N TYR A 392 2.05 -12.15 -8.65
CA TYR A 392 1.17 -12.96 -9.48
C TYR A 392 -0.30 -12.54 -9.28
N TYR A 393 -1.18 -12.89 -10.21
CA TYR A 393 -2.58 -12.49 -10.24
C TYR A 393 -3.57 -13.66 -10.09
N GLY A 394 -3.10 -14.90 -9.92
CA GLY A 394 -3.92 -16.09 -9.69
C GLY A 394 -4.20 -16.34 -8.21
N PHE A 395 -5.10 -17.28 -7.94
CA PHE A 395 -5.52 -17.67 -6.60
C PHE A 395 -4.41 -18.44 -5.84
N GLY A 396 -4.48 -18.50 -4.54
CA GLY A 396 -3.71 -19.47 -3.73
C GLY A 396 -2.76 -18.87 -2.69
N ASN A 397 -2.74 -17.55 -2.50
CA ASN A 397 -2.08 -16.92 -1.36
C ASN A 397 -3.04 -15.95 -0.66
N ASP A 398 -2.91 -15.86 0.66
CA ASP A 398 -3.63 -14.88 1.48
C ASP A 398 -3.10 -13.44 1.28
N ASN A 399 -2.06 -13.26 0.47
CA ASN A 399 -1.51 -11.97 0.14
C ASN A 399 -2.26 -11.33 -1.03
N LEU A 400 -2.38 -10.01 -0.98
CA LEU A 400 -2.92 -9.21 -2.06
C LEU A 400 -2.14 -9.51 -3.36
N GLY A 401 -2.83 -9.89 -4.43
CA GLY A 401 -2.22 -10.16 -5.73
C GLY A 401 -1.79 -8.87 -6.42
N ILE A 402 -0.84 -8.99 -7.37
CA ILE A 402 -0.27 -7.84 -8.10
C ILE A 402 -1.34 -6.95 -8.75
N VAL A 403 -2.40 -7.55 -9.33
CA VAL A 403 -3.48 -6.80 -10.01
C VAL A 403 -4.33 -6.03 -9.02
N ASP A 404 -4.70 -6.66 -7.91
CA ASP A 404 -5.57 -6.03 -6.90
C ASP A 404 -4.83 -4.88 -6.22
N ALA A 405 -3.57 -5.09 -5.83
CA ALA A 405 -2.71 -4.06 -5.26
C ALA A 405 -2.47 -2.90 -6.24
N PHE A 406 -2.20 -3.20 -7.51
CA PHE A 406 -2.06 -2.19 -8.56
C PHE A 406 -3.33 -1.36 -8.72
N ASN A 407 -4.50 -2.00 -8.80
CA ASN A 407 -5.77 -1.30 -8.97
C ASN A 407 -6.09 -0.37 -7.80
N LEU A 408 -5.75 -0.77 -6.57
CA LEU A 408 -5.90 0.11 -5.40
C LEU A 408 -5.01 1.36 -5.53
N MET A 409 -3.72 1.19 -5.83
CA MET A 409 -2.79 2.31 -5.93
C MET A 409 -3.09 3.20 -7.14
N ASN A 410 -3.50 2.61 -8.27
CA ASN A 410 -3.77 3.36 -9.50
C ASN A 410 -5.04 4.24 -9.44
N GLN A 411 -5.88 4.08 -8.42
CA GLN A 411 -7.03 4.96 -8.17
C GLN A 411 -6.66 6.24 -7.42
N GLU A 412 -5.50 6.28 -6.77
CA GLU A 412 -5.06 7.47 -6.04
C GLU A 412 -4.73 8.62 -7.00
N LEU A 413 -5.17 9.82 -6.68
CA LEU A 413 -4.83 11.01 -7.44
C LEU A 413 -3.41 11.47 -7.11
N PRO A 414 -2.53 11.58 -8.13
CA PRO A 414 -1.15 12.02 -7.89
C PRO A 414 -1.07 13.52 -7.59
N GLU A 415 -0.15 13.90 -6.71
CA GLU A 415 0.12 15.30 -6.35
C GLU A 415 1.09 16.00 -7.33
N VAL A 416 1.66 15.24 -8.26
CA VAL A 416 2.59 15.74 -9.28
C VAL A 416 2.26 15.19 -10.66
N ASP A 417 2.46 16.00 -11.71
CA ASP A 417 2.48 15.56 -13.11
C ASP A 417 3.93 15.45 -13.58
N VAL A 418 4.28 14.34 -14.21
CA VAL A 418 5.65 14.02 -14.64
C VAL A 418 5.69 13.92 -16.16
N LYS A 419 6.50 14.78 -16.80
CA LYS A 419 6.80 14.69 -18.22
C LYS A 419 8.29 14.40 -18.40
N VAL A 420 8.63 13.49 -19.28
CA VAL A 420 9.99 13.02 -19.47
C VAL A 420 10.34 13.02 -20.96
N ALA A 421 11.54 13.47 -21.27
CA ALA A 421 12.21 13.26 -22.54
C ALA A 421 13.60 12.67 -22.25
N ALA A 422 14.01 11.66 -23.02
CA ALA A 422 15.32 11.04 -22.85
C ALA A 422 15.90 10.59 -24.17
N GLN A 423 17.20 10.79 -24.34
CA GLN A 423 17.94 10.40 -25.54
C GLN A 423 19.32 9.87 -25.18
N TRP A 424 19.83 8.98 -25.98
CA TRP A 424 21.23 8.62 -25.95
C TRP A 424 22.08 9.80 -26.43
N ASN A 425 23.21 10.04 -25.76
CA ASN A 425 24.23 10.96 -26.31
C ASN A 425 24.82 10.38 -27.61
N ASP A 426 25.53 11.21 -28.39
CA ASP A 426 26.01 10.88 -29.75
C ASP A 426 26.82 9.58 -29.82
N ASP A 427 27.59 9.24 -28.81
CA ASP A 427 28.46 8.06 -28.72
C ASP A 427 27.82 6.90 -27.96
N MET A 428 26.57 7.04 -27.51
CA MET A 428 25.82 6.05 -26.71
C MET A 428 26.54 5.62 -25.42
N THR A 429 27.27 6.54 -24.79
CA THR A 429 27.94 6.30 -23.51
C THR A 429 27.11 6.70 -22.31
N ALA A 430 26.07 7.51 -22.51
CA ALA A 430 25.12 7.90 -21.47
C ALA A 430 23.74 8.20 -22.07
N VAL A 431 22.73 8.14 -21.23
CA VAL A 431 21.37 8.63 -21.50
C VAL A 431 21.19 9.97 -20.83
N ASP A 432 20.91 11.01 -21.62
CA ASP A 432 20.56 12.33 -21.12
C ASP A 432 19.05 12.44 -20.96
N ILE A 433 18.61 12.87 -19.79
CA ILE A 433 17.22 12.90 -19.35
C ILE A 433 16.84 14.33 -19.00
N ALA A 434 15.70 14.78 -19.49
CA ALA A 434 15.03 16.00 -19.07
C ALA A 434 13.65 15.61 -18.53
N ALA A 435 13.31 16.11 -17.33
CA ALA A 435 12.02 15.86 -16.72
C ALA A 435 11.41 17.18 -16.22
N ASP A 436 10.14 17.39 -16.54
CA ASP A 436 9.33 18.47 -15.99
C ASP A 436 8.40 17.88 -14.92
N ILE A 437 8.56 18.36 -13.70
CA ILE A 437 7.72 17.96 -12.55
C ILE A 437 6.82 19.15 -12.21
N GLU A 438 5.55 19.07 -12.61
CA GLU A 438 4.55 20.08 -12.25
C GLU A 438 3.92 19.70 -10.90
N PHE A 439 3.94 20.63 -9.95
CA PHE A 439 3.35 20.43 -8.65
C PHE A 439 1.86 20.79 -8.68
N LEU A 440 0.97 19.81 -8.48
CA LEU A 440 -0.47 20.03 -8.44
C LEU A 440 -0.93 20.58 -7.08
N ILE A 441 -0.07 20.46 -6.09
CA ILE A 441 -0.12 21.04 -4.74
C ILE A 441 1.31 21.40 -4.35
N ALA A 442 1.51 22.40 -3.49
CA ALA A 442 2.85 22.78 -3.06
C ALA A 442 3.61 21.58 -2.47
N PRO A 443 4.85 21.29 -2.92
CA PRO A 443 5.61 20.14 -2.44
C PRO A 443 6.10 20.34 -1.01
N GLU A 444 6.23 19.27 -0.24
CA GLU A 444 6.83 19.30 1.09
C GLU A 444 8.29 18.83 1.05
N SER A 445 8.52 17.58 0.70
CA SER A 445 9.87 17.00 0.53
C SER A 445 9.81 15.83 -0.44
N LEU A 446 10.41 15.98 -1.60
CA LEU A 446 10.36 15.00 -2.69
C LEU A 446 11.77 14.64 -3.16
N SER A 447 11.95 13.42 -3.65
CA SER A 447 13.16 12.99 -4.35
C SER A 447 12.81 12.44 -5.72
N LEU A 448 13.67 12.74 -6.70
CA LEU A 448 13.59 12.15 -8.04
C LEU A 448 14.45 10.89 -8.09
N ILE A 449 13.92 9.85 -8.69
CA ILE A 449 14.61 8.57 -8.91
C ILE A 449 14.55 8.26 -10.40
N TYR A 450 15.69 7.95 -10.97
CA TYR A 450 15.85 7.64 -12.39
C TYR A 450 16.26 6.20 -12.57
N VAL A 451 15.54 5.43 -13.39
CA VAL A 451 15.82 4.00 -13.60
C VAL A 451 15.77 3.66 -15.08
N LEU A 452 16.90 3.23 -15.64
CA LEU A 452 16.96 2.65 -16.97
C LEU A 452 16.62 1.17 -16.92
N THR A 453 15.69 0.75 -17.77
CA THR A 453 15.33 -0.65 -17.94
C THR A 453 15.52 -1.10 -19.38
N ALA A 454 15.81 -2.36 -19.59
CA ALA A 454 15.93 -2.95 -20.92
C ALA A 454 14.93 -4.08 -21.14
N ASP A 455 14.38 -4.10 -22.35
CA ASP A 455 13.40 -5.07 -22.83
C ASP A 455 14.00 -6.07 -23.82
N SER A 456 13.24 -7.13 -24.09
CA SER A 456 13.52 -8.13 -25.11
C SER A 456 14.86 -8.85 -24.93
N LEU A 457 15.29 -8.99 -23.69
CA LEU A 457 16.57 -9.62 -23.35
C LEU A 457 16.46 -11.13 -23.43
N THR A 458 17.27 -11.75 -24.27
CA THR A 458 17.30 -13.21 -24.41
C THR A 458 18.69 -13.70 -24.76
N SER A 459 19.03 -14.94 -24.34
CA SER A 459 20.29 -15.60 -24.70
C SER A 459 20.13 -17.10 -24.70
N THR A 460 21.05 -17.79 -25.38
CA THR A 460 21.16 -19.27 -25.36
C THR A 460 22.10 -19.78 -24.27
N ALA A 461 22.87 -18.90 -23.63
CA ALA A 461 23.79 -19.27 -22.56
C ALA A 461 23.04 -19.85 -21.35
N THR A 462 23.65 -20.83 -20.69
CA THR A 462 23.03 -21.54 -19.57
C THR A 462 22.71 -20.60 -18.40
N SER A 463 23.56 -19.62 -18.10
CA SER A 463 23.35 -18.62 -17.05
C SER A 463 22.13 -17.71 -17.27
N TRP A 464 21.60 -17.65 -18.51
CA TRP A 464 20.41 -16.89 -18.87
C TRP A 464 19.11 -17.67 -18.72
N LYS A 465 19.21 -18.98 -18.47
CA LYS A 465 18.01 -19.79 -18.32
C LYS A 465 17.40 -19.57 -16.96
N GLN A 466 16.11 -19.30 -16.94
CA GLN A 466 15.33 -19.21 -15.73
C GLN A 466 15.20 -20.58 -15.08
N SER A 467 15.64 -20.72 -13.83
CA SER A 467 15.33 -21.88 -12.98
C SER A 467 13.82 -21.97 -12.78
N ASN A 468 13.29 -23.19 -12.80
CA ASN A 468 11.85 -23.41 -12.70
C ASN A 468 11.58 -24.59 -11.77
N TYR A 469 11.00 -24.36 -10.59
CA TYR A 469 10.57 -25.43 -9.67
C TYR A 469 9.16 -25.90 -9.96
N TYR A 470 8.34 -25.12 -10.68
CA TYR A 470 6.97 -25.51 -11.06
C TYR A 470 6.92 -26.72 -11.97
N TYR A 471 8.01 -27.06 -12.68
CA TYR A 471 8.08 -28.26 -13.53
C TYR A 471 7.77 -29.56 -12.77
N GLN A 472 7.90 -29.57 -11.44
CA GLN A 472 7.61 -30.72 -10.58
C GLN A 472 6.12 -30.87 -10.26
N PHE A 473 5.33 -29.80 -10.42
CA PHE A 473 3.93 -29.75 -10.07
C PHE A 473 3.04 -29.93 -11.30
N THR A 474 1.84 -30.47 -11.10
CA THR A 474 0.77 -30.41 -12.09
C THR A 474 0.08 -29.05 -12.04
N ALA A 475 -0.61 -28.67 -13.12
CA ALA A 475 -1.38 -27.43 -13.14
C ALA A 475 -2.42 -27.31 -12.00
N ALA A 476 -2.98 -28.44 -11.55
CA ALA A 476 -3.94 -28.48 -10.44
C ALA A 476 -3.29 -28.27 -9.05
N GLN A 477 -1.98 -28.46 -8.93
CA GLN A 477 -1.25 -28.27 -7.67
C GLN A 477 -0.69 -26.85 -7.49
N VAL A 478 -0.62 -26.12 -8.57
CA VAL A 478 -0.23 -24.73 -8.59
C VAL A 478 -1.44 -23.98 -9.13
N ASP A 479 -2.23 -23.47 -8.33
CA ASP A 479 -3.32 -22.62 -8.69
C ASP A 479 -3.52 -22.43 -10.24
N ASN A 480 -4.62 -22.85 -10.83
CA ASN A 480 -4.87 -22.88 -12.28
C ASN A 480 -4.80 -21.52 -12.98
N GLY A 481 -3.95 -20.60 -12.49
CA GLY A 481 -3.77 -19.25 -13.03
C GLY A 481 -3.16 -19.30 -14.44
N PRO A 482 -3.66 -18.45 -15.34
CA PRO A 482 -3.11 -18.34 -16.69
C PRO A 482 -1.61 -18.03 -16.66
N GLY A 483 -0.84 -18.59 -17.61
CA GLY A 483 0.58 -18.35 -17.73
C GLY A 483 1.46 -19.21 -16.82
N LEU A 484 1.17 -19.32 -15.53
CA LEU A 484 1.98 -20.12 -14.61
C LEU A 484 1.87 -21.63 -14.89
N VAL A 485 0.73 -22.09 -15.36
CA VAL A 485 0.50 -23.48 -15.80
C VAL A 485 1.45 -23.91 -16.91
N ASP A 486 1.94 -22.99 -17.72
CA ASP A 486 2.92 -23.26 -18.77
C ASP A 486 4.27 -23.71 -18.20
N PHE A 487 4.60 -23.36 -16.96
CA PHE A 487 5.82 -23.76 -16.27
C PHE A 487 5.69 -25.10 -15.54
N CYS A 488 4.48 -25.61 -15.40
CA CYS A 488 4.20 -26.87 -14.72
C CYS A 488 4.56 -28.08 -15.59
N LYS A 489 4.52 -29.26 -14.98
CA LYS A 489 4.74 -30.54 -15.64
C LYS A 489 3.87 -30.65 -16.89
N ASN A 490 4.49 -30.96 -18.03
CA ASN A 490 3.87 -31.01 -19.36
C ASN A 490 3.43 -29.67 -19.96
N GLY A 491 3.68 -28.54 -19.31
CA GLY A 491 3.46 -27.23 -19.91
C GLY A 491 4.56 -26.82 -20.89
N LYS A 492 4.36 -25.71 -21.61
CA LYS A 492 5.29 -25.16 -22.61
C LYS A 492 6.72 -25.02 -22.08
N TYR A 493 6.85 -24.61 -20.84
CA TYR A 493 8.09 -24.38 -20.09
C TYR A 493 8.31 -25.44 -18.98
N GLY A 494 7.71 -26.61 -19.06
CA GLY A 494 7.73 -27.67 -18.05
C GLY A 494 9.06 -28.39 -17.87
N LYS A 495 10.16 -27.66 -17.78
CA LYS A 495 11.53 -28.15 -17.54
C LYS A 495 12.12 -27.39 -16.34
N SER A 496 13.10 -28.02 -15.67
CA SER A 496 13.78 -27.41 -14.49
C SER A 496 14.52 -26.10 -14.79
N SER A 497 14.78 -25.82 -16.08
CA SER A 497 15.47 -24.61 -16.53
C SER A 497 14.98 -24.28 -17.93
N VAL A 498 14.53 -23.05 -18.14
CA VAL A 498 13.82 -22.62 -19.35
C VAL A 498 14.41 -21.34 -19.94
N LYS A 499 14.35 -21.21 -21.26
CA LYS A 499 14.71 -19.97 -21.94
C LYS A 499 13.50 -19.04 -21.92
N LEU A 500 13.69 -17.81 -21.40
CA LEU A 500 12.71 -16.74 -21.42
C LEU A 500 13.25 -15.53 -22.19
N THR A 501 12.35 -14.61 -22.46
CA THR A 501 12.66 -13.22 -22.81
C THR A 501 12.35 -12.36 -21.59
N PHE A 502 13.32 -11.57 -21.16
CA PHE A 502 13.18 -10.73 -19.96
C PHE A 502 12.91 -9.29 -20.39
N ASN A 503 11.97 -8.66 -19.72
CA ASN A 503 11.57 -7.28 -19.94
C ASN A 503 11.73 -6.48 -18.64
N ASP A 504 11.72 -5.15 -18.75
CA ASP A 504 11.79 -4.21 -17.63
C ASP A 504 13.03 -4.39 -16.72
N VAL A 505 14.10 -5.00 -17.23
CA VAL A 505 15.31 -5.34 -16.46
C VAL A 505 16.15 -4.11 -16.20
N VAL A 506 16.47 -3.83 -14.94
CA VAL A 506 17.31 -2.69 -14.54
C VAL A 506 18.71 -2.82 -15.12
N ILE A 507 19.17 -1.76 -15.84
CA ILE A 507 20.51 -1.66 -16.45
C ILE A 507 21.28 -0.44 -15.96
N GLY A 508 20.63 0.50 -15.29
CA GLY A 508 21.19 1.73 -14.74
C GLY A 508 20.19 2.44 -13.84
N SER A 509 20.65 3.22 -12.91
CA SER A 509 19.79 4.03 -12.06
C SER A 509 20.54 5.19 -11.44
N SER A 510 19.82 6.14 -10.83
CA SER A 510 20.38 7.17 -9.96
C SER A 510 20.87 6.65 -8.60
N TYR A 511 20.68 5.37 -8.29
CA TYR A 511 21.25 4.78 -7.08
C TYR A 511 22.75 4.56 -7.20
N LEU A 512 23.52 5.26 -6.37
CA LEU A 512 24.97 5.05 -6.20
C LEU A 512 25.29 3.83 -5.36
N SER A 513 24.35 3.45 -4.48
CA SER A 513 24.36 2.22 -3.70
C SER A 513 22.91 1.84 -3.35
N SER A 514 22.69 0.68 -2.76
CA SER A 514 21.35 0.22 -2.34
C SER A 514 20.64 1.14 -1.31
N ILE A 515 21.34 2.12 -0.75
CA ILE A 515 20.80 3.05 0.26
C ILE A 515 20.99 4.53 -0.10
N ARG A 516 21.61 4.84 -1.24
CA ARG A 516 21.90 6.23 -1.63
C ARG A 516 21.45 6.51 -3.05
N ASN A 517 20.40 7.31 -3.17
CA ASN A 517 19.96 7.91 -4.42
C ASN A 517 20.73 9.24 -4.68
N ASP A 518 21.13 9.48 -5.92
CA ASP A 518 21.82 10.71 -6.38
C ASP A 518 20.89 11.61 -7.22
N GLY A 519 19.59 11.28 -7.27
CA GLY A 519 18.59 12.14 -7.90
C GLY A 519 18.34 13.40 -7.09
N GLN A 520 17.76 14.41 -7.74
CA GLN A 520 17.49 15.70 -7.12
C GLN A 520 16.49 15.56 -5.96
N THR A 521 16.66 16.38 -4.94
CA THR A 521 15.70 16.56 -3.85
C THR A 521 15.07 17.95 -3.95
N ILE A 522 13.78 18.02 -3.73
CA ILE A 522 12.96 19.24 -3.76
C ILE A 522 12.29 19.36 -2.40
N THR A 523 12.37 20.52 -1.77
CA THR A 523 11.82 20.77 -0.43
C THR A 523 10.88 21.97 -0.44
N SER A 524 10.10 22.13 0.62
CA SER A 524 9.27 23.32 0.82
C SER A 524 10.10 24.62 0.88
N GLU A 525 11.38 24.55 1.28
CA GLU A 525 12.29 25.70 1.34
C GLU A 525 12.66 26.21 -0.06
N ASP A 526 12.52 25.42 -1.12
CA ASP A 526 12.75 25.83 -2.50
C ASP A 526 11.65 26.79 -3.03
N GLY A 527 10.56 26.97 -2.27
CA GLY A 527 9.51 27.96 -2.54
C GLY A 527 8.62 27.66 -3.75
N TYR A 528 8.50 26.41 -4.14
CA TYR A 528 7.57 25.99 -5.19
C TYR A 528 6.13 26.02 -4.73
N GLU A 529 5.27 26.67 -5.51
CA GLU A 529 3.84 26.77 -5.31
C GLU A 529 3.09 25.74 -6.17
N ALA A 530 1.82 25.50 -5.87
CA ALA A 530 0.94 24.72 -6.73
C ALA A 530 0.85 25.32 -8.14
N GLY A 531 1.00 24.49 -9.16
CA GLY A 531 1.05 24.89 -10.57
C GLY A 531 2.45 25.26 -11.08
N SER A 532 3.47 25.36 -10.21
CA SER A 532 4.85 25.58 -10.66
C SER A 532 5.48 24.29 -11.21
N ILE A 533 6.53 24.45 -12.03
CA ILE A 533 7.24 23.33 -12.67
C ILE A 533 8.71 23.35 -12.24
N TYR A 534 9.19 22.21 -11.76
CA TYR A 534 10.62 21.96 -11.56
C TYR A 534 11.20 21.30 -12.82
N HIS A 535 12.21 21.94 -13.43
CA HIS A 535 12.92 21.42 -14.60
C HIS A 535 14.15 20.65 -14.15
N ALA A 536 14.09 19.33 -14.20
CA ALA A 536 15.17 18.45 -13.82
C ALA A 536 15.96 17.99 -15.05
N THR A 537 17.27 17.85 -14.90
CA THR A 537 18.14 17.19 -15.87
C THR A 537 19.01 16.17 -15.14
N TYR A 538 19.19 15.00 -15.74
CA TYR A 538 20.04 13.95 -15.19
C TYR A 538 20.71 13.17 -16.31
N SER A 539 21.86 12.54 -16.06
CA SER A 539 22.53 11.69 -17.04
C SER A 539 22.96 10.39 -16.40
N ILE A 540 22.54 9.26 -16.99
CA ILE A 540 22.90 7.93 -16.52
C ILE A 540 23.91 7.30 -17.47
N PRO A 541 25.11 6.88 -16.96
CA PRO A 541 26.10 6.19 -17.76
C PRO A 541 25.54 4.88 -18.35
N ALA A 542 25.89 4.61 -19.60
CA ALA A 542 25.49 3.37 -20.25
C ALA A 542 26.08 2.14 -19.54
N SER A 543 25.30 1.08 -19.46
CA SER A 543 25.78 -0.20 -18.97
C SER A 543 26.95 -0.72 -19.81
N THR A 544 28.00 -1.21 -19.15
CA THR A 544 29.17 -1.81 -19.82
C THR A 544 28.89 -3.22 -20.35
N LYS A 545 27.79 -3.85 -19.93
CA LYS A 545 27.41 -5.23 -20.30
C LYS A 545 27.05 -5.30 -21.79
N ALA A 546 27.61 -6.25 -22.53
CA ALA A 546 27.42 -6.37 -23.97
C ALA A 546 25.95 -6.53 -24.40
N TRP A 547 25.16 -7.28 -23.61
CA TRP A 547 23.75 -7.48 -23.88
C TRP A 547 22.93 -6.20 -23.68
N ALA A 548 23.26 -5.36 -22.67
CA ALA A 548 22.62 -4.07 -22.48
C ALA A 548 22.93 -3.09 -23.60
N LYS A 549 24.19 -3.09 -24.10
CA LYS A 549 24.58 -2.33 -25.29
C LYS A 549 23.84 -2.79 -26.55
N SER A 550 23.55 -4.09 -26.67
CA SER A 550 22.74 -4.61 -27.76
C SER A 550 21.30 -4.12 -27.66
N ALA A 551 20.69 -4.18 -26.47
CA ALA A 551 19.35 -3.65 -26.24
C ALA A 551 19.26 -2.16 -26.58
N ALA A 552 20.24 -1.37 -26.14
CA ALA A 552 20.34 0.05 -26.44
C ALA A 552 20.36 0.33 -27.96
N LYS A 553 21.21 -0.36 -28.70
CA LYS A 553 21.32 -0.21 -30.17
C LYS A 553 20.03 -0.57 -30.90
N ASN A 554 19.24 -1.50 -30.35
CA ASN A 554 17.98 -1.93 -30.93
C ASN A 554 16.77 -1.08 -30.48
N GLY A 555 17.00 -0.03 -29.69
CA GLY A 555 15.94 0.84 -29.17
C GLY A 555 15.06 0.16 -28.11
N HIS A 556 15.59 -0.80 -27.37
CA HIS A 556 14.88 -1.55 -26.34
C HIS A 556 15.24 -1.08 -24.92
N VAL A 557 15.44 0.21 -24.74
CA VAL A 557 15.73 0.81 -23.43
C VAL A 557 14.69 1.87 -23.11
N ASP A 558 14.15 1.79 -21.91
CA ASP A 558 13.25 2.78 -21.33
C ASP A 558 13.89 3.47 -20.15
N ILE A 559 13.46 4.69 -19.88
CA ILE A 559 13.72 5.43 -18.66
C ILE A 559 12.41 5.58 -17.88
N SER A 560 12.45 5.31 -16.59
CA SER A 560 11.40 5.68 -15.64
C SER A 560 11.92 6.78 -14.73
N VAL A 561 11.18 7.89 -14.63
CA VAL A 561 11.40 8.94 -13.64
C VAL A 561 10.28 8.81 -12.61
N MET A 562 10.66 8.57 -11.37
CA MET A 562 9.74 8.39 -10.23
C MET A 562 9.90 9.56 -9.27
N VAL A 563 8.80 10.03 -8.71
CA VAL A 563 8.78 11.06 -7.66
C VAL A 563 8.42 10.39 -6.34
N GLU A 564 9.36 10.38 -5.41
CA GLU A 564 9.21 9.79 -4.07
C GLU A 564 8.93 10.89 -3.05
N ASP A 565 7.97 10.67 -2.18
CA ASP A 565 7.75 11.45 -0.96
C ASP A 565 8.77 11.01 0.10
N ASN A 566 9.63 11.93 0.55
CA ASN A 566 10.72 11.63 1.50
C ASN A 566 10.23 11.32 2.92
N PHE A 567 9.00 11.68 3.28
CA PHE A 567 8.44 11.37 4.60
C PHE A 567 7.93 9.94 4.69
N THR A 568 7.32 9.46 3.63
CA THR A 568 6.72 8.13 3.58
C THR A 568 7.59 7.11 2.85
N GLY A 569 8.47 7.56 1.94
CA GLY A 569 9.20 6.72 1.02
C GLY A 569 8.32 6.15 -0.11
N TYR A 570 7.11 6.68 -0.31
CA TYR A 570 6.15 6.21 -1.31
C TYR A 570 6.33 6.93 -2.64
N ILE A 571 6.07 6.22 -3.74
CA ILE A 571 6.06 6.84 -5.07
C ILE A 571 4.71 7.53 -5.29
N MET A 572 4.77 8.84 -5.51
CA MET A 572 3.58 9.67 -5.73
C MET A 572 3.06 9.59 -7.16
N ASN A 573 3.96 9.56 -8.12
CA ASN A 573 3.70 9.34 -9.54
C ASN A 573 5.01 8.99 -10.26
N ALA A 574 4.90 8.47 -11.47
CA ALA A 574 6.04 8.16 -12.32
C ALA A 574 5.73 8.46 -13.79
N ARG A 575 6.76 8.46 -14.61
CA ARG A 575 6.64 8.46 -16.07
C ARG A 575 7.70 7.57 -16.69
N LYS A 576 7.26 6.61 -17.50
CA LYS A 576 8.13 5.74 -18.29
C LYS A 576 8.06 6.13 -19.77
N VAL A 577 9.21 6.32 -20.39
CA VAL A 577 9.31 6.63 -21.82
C VAL A 577 10.46 5.85 -22.48
N ARG A 578 10.32 5.58 -23.76
CA ARG A 578 11.39 5.00 -24.57
C ARG A 578 12.53 6.01 -24.73
N VAL A 579 13.79 5.56 -24.53
CA VAL A 579 14.97 6.37 -24.78
C VAL A 579 15.20 6.51 -26.29
N GLU A 580 15.21 7.75 -26.79
CA GLU A 580 15.45 8.01 -28.20
C GLU A 580 16.89 7.69 -28.60
N LEU A 581 17.05 7.05 -29.75
CA LEU A 581 18.36 6.83 -30.34
C LEU A 581 18.93 8.14 -30.90
N PRO A 582 20.27 8.32 -30.91
CA PRO A 582 20.86 9.46 -31.53
C PRO A 582 20.37 9.58 -32.98
N ALA A 583 20.09 10.80 -33.42
CA ALA A 583 19.74 11.02 -34.81
C ALA A 583 20.86 10.44 -35.67
N ALA A 584 20.59 9.42 -36.46
CA ALA A 584 21.57 8.82 -37.31
C ALA A 584 22.13 9.93 -38.24
N VAL A 585 23.39 10.30 -38.06
CA VAL A 585 24.12 11.06 -39.08
C VAL A 585 24.23 10.12 -40.27
N ILE A 586 23.30 10.24 -41.20
CA ILE A 586 23.43 9.55 -42.48
C ILE A 586 24.63 10.22 -43.17
N PRO A 587 25.78 9.53 -43.32
CA PRO A 587 26.84 10.07 -44.14
C PRO A 587 26.21 10.32 -45.51
N VAL A 588 26.25 11.57 -45.98
CA VAL A 588 25.87 11.82 -47.37
C VAL A 588 26.94 11.12 -48.21
N PRO A 589 26.61 10.02 -48.92
CA PRO A 589 27.58 9.44 -49.82
C PRO A 589 27.95 10.53 -50.80
N SER A 590 29.26 10.80 -50.96
CA SER A 590 29.77 11.56 -52.07
C SER A 590 29.56 10.75 -53.34
N HIS A 591 28.33 10.74 -53.86
CA HIS A 591 28.01 10.05 -55.10
C HIS A 591 27.80 11.10 -56.20
N ASN A 592 28.66 11.11 -57.14
CA ASN A 592 28.40 11.52 -58.52
C ASN A 592 27.41 10.52 -59.15
N GLY A 593 26.19 10.50 -58.70
CA GLY A 593 25.11 9.66 -59.20
C GLY A 593 23.80 10.43 -59.12
N THR A 594 23.06 10.49 -60.19
CA THR A 594 21.75 11.08 -60.38
C THR A 594 20.84 10.82 -59.18
N THR A 595 20.70 11.82 -58.31
CA THR A 595 19.84 11.74 -57.14
C THR A 595 18.39 11.92 -57.58
N ASN A 596 17.52 10.95 -57.22
CA ASN A 596 16.05 11.05 -57.37
C ASN A 596 15.45 12.10 -56.39
N GLN A 597 16.19 13.17 -56.07
CA GLN A 597 15.77 14.26 -55.23
C GLN A 597 15.00 15.28 -56.07
N THR A 598 13.75 15.60 -55.69
CA THR A 598 12.90 16.59 -56.40
C THR A 598 12.97 17.98 -55.80
N ALA A 599 13.15 18.09 -54.48
CA ALA A 599 13.29 19.38 -53.80
C ALA A 599 14.00 19.23 -52.45
N ARG A 600 14.63 20.32 -51.97
CA ARG A 600 15.23 20.43 -50.66
C ARG A 600 14.75 21.70 -49.97
N TYR A 601 14.49 21.61 -48.68
CA TYR A 601 14.02 22.73 -47.85
C TYR A 601 14.86 22.84 -46.58
N ASN A 602 15.01 24.06 -46.04
CA ASN A 602 15.58 24.27 -44.71
C ASN A 602 14.53 24.01 -43.60
N ALA A 603 14.94 24.17 -42.33
CA ALA A 603 14.06 23.98 -41.18
C ALA A 603 12.84 24.94 -41.16
N ALA A 604 12.94 26.08 -41.80
CA ALA A 604 11.87 27.07 -41.95
C ALA A 604 10.92 26.77 -43.14
N GLY A 605 11.12 25.65 -43.85
CA GLY A 605 10.30 25.26 -45.01
C GLY A 605 10.65 26.00 -46.31
N GLN A 606 11.71 26.79 -46.35
CA GLN A 606 12.16 27.50 -47.56
C GLN A 606 12.94 26.56 -48.48
N ALA A 607 12.66 26.59 -49.79
CA ALA A 607 13.39 25.79 -50.77
C ALA A 607 14.84 26.25 -50.87
N ILE A 608 15.77 25.31 -50.84
CA ILE A 608 17.23 25.57 -50.94
C ILE A 608 17.84 24.69 -52.03
N ALA A 609 18.68 25.30 -52.85
CA ALA A 609 19.29 24.62 -54.00
C ALA A 609 20.49 23.73 -53.59
N THR A 610 21.17 24.08 -52.50
CA THR A 610 22.34 23.35 -51.97
C THR A 610 22.14 23.01 -50.49
N PRO A 611 22.79 21.95 -49.97
CA PRO A 611 22.77 21.65 -48.55
C PRO A 611 23.26 22.84 -47.71
N GLN A 612 22.50 23.19 -46.67
CA GLN A 612 22.87 24.24 -45.72
C GLN A 612 23.10 23.63 -44.34
N ARG A 613 23.95 24.25 -43.52
CA ARG A 613 24.19 23.86 -42.16
C ARG A 613 22.87 23.86 -41.36
N GLY A 614 22.62 22.79 -40.60
CA GLY A 614 21.37 22.57 -39.87
C GLY A 614 20.46 21.57 -40.57
N LEU A 615 19.17 21.52 -40.17
CA LEU A 615 18.20 20.57 -40.68
C LEU A 615 17.82 20.88 -42.13
N ASN A 616 18.02 19.89 -43.01
CA ASN A 616 17.58 19.92 -44.40
C ASN A 616 16.49 18.86 -44.60
N ILE A 617 15.39 19.24 -45.21
CA ILE A 617 14.26 18.38 -45.54
C ILE A 617 14.32 18.10 -47.05
N ILE A 618 14.49 16.85 -47.44
CA ILE A 618 14.65 16.44 -48.84
C ILE A 618 13.41 15.67 -49.28
N ARG A 619 12.75 16.15 -50.32
CA ARG A 619 11.65 15.44 -50.98
C ARG A 619 12.21 14.58 -52.10
N MET A 620 11.85 13.28 -52.08
CA MET A 620 12.30 12.30 -53.07
C MET A 620 11.27 12.17 -54.20
N ALA A 621 11.70 11.61 -55.34
CA ALA A 621 10.83 11.42 -56.51
C ALA A 621 9.66 10.43 -56.27
N ASP A 622 9.80 9.55 -55.30
CA ASP A 622 8.74 8.62 -54.85
C ASP A 622 7.73 9.24 -53.87
N GLY A 623 7.86 10.56 -53.62
CA GLY A 623 7.01 11.28 -52.69
C GLY A 623 7.43 11.19 -51.22
N SER A 624 8.39 10.35 -50.88
CA SER A 624 8.96 10.25 -49.53
C SER A 624 9.73 11.49 -49.11
N VAL A 625 9.86 11.74 -47.81
CA VAL A 625 10.60 12.88 -47.26
C VAL A 625 11.69 12.36 -46.33
N LYS A 626 12.92 12.83 -46.56
CA LYS A 626 14.06 12.57 -45.68
C LYS A 626 14.48 13.84 -44.94
N LYS A 627 14.78 13.73 -43.66
CA LYS A 627 15.35 14.80 -42.82
C LYS A 627 16.84 14.51 -42.67
N VAL A 628 17.70 15.48 -43.03
CA VAL A 628 19.17 15.36 -42.99
C VAL A 628 19.73 16.53 -42.23
N MET A 629 20.52 16.28 -41.19
CA MET A 629 21.26 17.31 -40.47
C MET A 629 22.61 17.48 -41.14
N ILE A 630 22.97 18.72 -41.55
CA ILE A 630 24.25 19.08 -42.11
C ILE A 630 25.05 19.83 -41.05
N LYS A 631 26.20 19.33 -40.67
CA LYS A 631 27.11 19.94 -39.68
C LYS A 631 27.83 21.16 -40.20
#